data_805d4e7eb6af6965f7b0752065f7bd60
#
_entry.id   805d4e7eb6af6965f7b0752065f7bd60
#
_cell.length_a   1.000
_cell.length_b   1.000
_cell.length_c   1.000
_cell.angle_alpha   90.00
_cell.angle_beta   90.00
_cell.angle_gamma   90.00
#
_symmetry.space_group_name_H-M   'P 1'
#
loop_
_entity.id
_entity.type
_entity.pdbx_description
1 polymer ?
#
loop_
_entity_poly.entity_id
_entity_poly.type
_entity_poly.pdbx_seq_one_letter_code
_entity_poly.pdbx_strand_id
1 'polypeptide(L)'
;LKKFNNFSKIRVKNFNAHKSFFKKYKELFITPRIFEKVKTNFLAYPIIIRENNYFSRKDLQIYLEKNNIQTRPIFSGNILRHPAFNKLITSRNKLNGFPNSDYIMKNGILIGCHQGLSVKNIKYIHDIIYKFIKKLD
;
A
#
# COMPACT_ATOMS: atom_id res chain seq x y z
N LEU A 1 22.70 -16.22 3.26
CA LEU A 1 22.17 -15.92 4.61
C LEU A 1 22.92 -14.79 5.34
N LYS A 2 24.25 -14.57 5.12
CA LYS A 2 25.06 -13.54 5.82
C LYS A 2 24.47 -12.12 5.76
N LYS A 3 23.77 -11.73 4.69
CA LYS A 3 23.17 -10.38 4.52
C LYS A 3 21.75 -10.26 5.09
N PHE A 4 21.10 -11.36 5.50
CA PHE A 4 19.68 -11.38 5.88
C PHE A 4 19.36 -10.42 7.04
N ASN A 5 20.12 -10.47 8.12
CA ASN A 5 19.89 -9.61 9.29
C ASN A 5 19.99 -8.11 8.96
N ASN A 6 20.93 -7.74 8.11
CA ASN A 6 21.08 -6.34 7.67
C ASN A 6 19.92 -5.91 6.79
N PHE A 7 19.49 -6.75 5.83
CA PHE A 7 18.34 -6.47 4.97
C PHE A 7 17.06 -6.33 5.78
N SER A 8 16.84 -7.20 6.77
CA SER A 8 15.71 -7.13 7.68
C SER A 8 15.67 -5.80 8.43
N LYS A 9 16.80 -5.39 9.03
CA LYS A 9 16.90 -4.11 9.75
C LYS A 9 16.55 -2.92 8.85
N ILE A 10 17.06 -2.90 7.62
CA ILE A 10 16.79 -1.79 6.67
C ILE A 10 15.30 -1.78 6.28
N ARG A 11 14.70 -2.93 5.98
CA ARG A 11 13.27 -3.02 5.65
C ARG A 11 12.39 -2.53 6.79
N VAL A 12 12.66 -2.95 8.02
CA VAL A 12 11.93 -2.48 9.21
C VAL A 12 12.06 -0.97 9.37
N LYS A 13 13.29 -0.42 9.21
CA LYS A 13 13.52 1.02 9.26
C LYS A 13 12.71 1.78 8.23
N ASN A 14 12.74 1.33 6.96
CA ASN A 14 12.00 1.95 5.87
C ASN A 14 10.48 1.87 6.09
N PHE A 15 9.99 0.71 6.54
CA PHE A 15 8.58 0.52 6.89
C PHE A 15 8.13 1.50 7.97
N ASN A 16 8.91 1.64 9.05
CA ASN A 16 8.61 2.56 10.14
C ASN A 16 8.66 4.04 9.70
N ALA A 17 9.54 4.39 8.78
CA ALA A 17 9.57 5.73 8.19
C ALA A 17 8.27 6.04 7.43
N HIS A 18 7.78 5.10 6.60
CA HIS A 18 6.47 5.22 5.96
C HIS A 18 5.33 5.33 6.99
N LYS A 19 5.33 4.45 8.01
CA LYS A 19 4.32 4.48 9.08
C LYS A 19 4.25 5.85 9.75
N SER A 20 5.39 6.46 10.08
CA SER A 20 5.48 7.78 10.70
C SER A 20 4.98 8.89 9.77
N PHE A 21 5.30 8.81 8.48
CA PHE A 21 4.84 9.77 7.48
C PHE A 21 3.31 9.70 7.31
N PHE A 22 2.76 8.52 7.01
CA PHE A 22 1.34 8.36 6.74
C PHE A 22 0.44 8.57 7.97
N LYS A 23 0.98 8.44 9.19
CA LYS A 23 0.25 8.78 10.42
C LYS A 23 -0.27 10.21 10.42
N LYS A 24 0.42 11.14 9.74
CA LYS A 24 0.04 12.55 9.60
C LYS A 24 -1.17 12.75 8.68
N TYR A 25 -1.47 11.78 7.83
CA TYR A 25 -2.52 11.84 6.81
C TYR A 25 -3.55 10.71 7.00
N LYS A 26 -3.86 10.38 8.26
CA LYS A 26 -4.81 9.32 8.64
C LYS A 26 -6.21 9.53 8.07
N GLU A 27 -6.57 10.77 7.76
CA GLU A 27 -7.87 11.11 7.14
C GLU A 27 -7.94 10.68 5.66
N LEU A 28 -6.80 10.62 4.98
CA LEU A 28 -6.71 10.22 3.58
C LEU A 28 -6.33 8.75 3.40
N PHE A 29 -5.60 8.17 4.36
CA PHE A 29 -5.01 6.84 4.21
C PHE A 29 -5.30 5.92 5.40
N ILE A 30 -5.58 4.65 5.08
CA ILE A 30 -5.55 3.55 6.03
C ILE A 30 -4.19 2.86 5.89
N THR A 31 -3.52 2.63 7.00
CA THR A 31 -2.18 2.05 7.07
C THR A 31 -2.19 0.71 7.81
N PRO A 32 -1.18 -0.16 7.61
CA PRO A 32 -1.13 -1.46 8.26
C PRO A 32 -1.12 -1.34 9.78
N ARG A 33 -1.92 -2.18 10.44
CA ARG A 33 -1.82 -2.41 11.87
C ARG A 33 -0.80 -3.51 12.13
N ILE A 34 0.21 -3.20 12.93
CA ILE A 34 1.23 -4.16 13.35
C ILE A 34 0.96 -4.57 14.77
N PHE A 35 0.85 -5.87 15.01
CA PHE A 35 0.67 -6.44 16.35
C PHE A 35 2.03 -6.61 17.01
N GLU A 36 2.15 -6.29 18.30
CA GLU A 36 3.42 -6.27 19.05
C GLU A 36 4.16 -7.60 19.05
N LYS A 37 3.42 -8.71 19.07
CA LYS A 37 4.00 -10.06 19.10
C LYS A 37 4.44 -10.58 17.73
N VAL A 38 4.23 -9.82 16.64
CA VAL A 38 4.55 -10.24 15.28
C VAL A 38 5.88 -9.67 14.84
N LYS A 39 6.83 -10.57 14.54
CA LYS A 39 8.10 -10.22 13.87
C LYS A 39 7.97 -10.57 12.40
N THR A 40 8.19 -9.61 11.52
CA THR A 40 8.10 -9.81 10.06
C THR A 40 9.12 -8.98 9.31
N ASN A 41 9.53 -9.51 8.16
CA ASN A 41 10.34 -8.77 7.18
C ASN A 41 9.42 -8.19 6.12
N PHE A 42 9.16 -6.91 6.23
CA PHE A 42 8.24 -6.21 5.33
C PHE A 42 8.73 -6.28 3.88
N LEU A 43 7.88 -6.79 2.99
CA LEU A 43 8.14 -6.86 1.56
C LEU A 43 7.92 -5.50 0.89
N ALA A 44 6.80 -4.88 1.22
CA ALA A 44 6.35 -3.59 0.72
C ALA A 44 5.52 -2.89 1.79
N TYR A 45 5.21 -1.61 1.58
CA TYR A 45 4.34 -0.85 2.47
C TYR A 45 2.96 -0.70 1.82
N PRO A 46 1.91 -1.36 2.33
CA PRO A 46 0.55 -1.20 1.84
C PRO A 46 -0.08 0.08 2.38
N ILE A 47 -0.77 0.80 1.51
CA ILE A 47 -1.67 1.90 1.87
C ILE A 47 -3.00 1.71 1.16
N ILE A 48 -4.07 2.11 1.82
CA ILE A 48 -5.40 2.11 1.24
C ILE A 48 -5.91 3.54 1.30
N ILE A 49 -6.29 4.08 0.15
CA ILE A 49 -6.89 5.41 0.05
C ILE A 49 -8.30 5.34 0.65
N ARG A 50 -8.61 6.22 1.59
CA ARG A 50 -9.99 6.38 2.06
C ARG A 50 -10.85 6.99 0.96
N GLU A 51 -12.12 6.62 0.92
CA GLU A 51 -13.06 7.28 0.02
C GLU A 51 -13.11 8.78 0.36
N ASN A 52 -12.90 9.58 -0.65
CA ASN A 52 -12.87 11.03 -0.57
C ASN A 52 -13.24 11.60 -1.96
N ASN A 53 -13.51 12.91 -2.01
CA ASN A 53 -13.88 13.60 -3.25
C ASN A 53 -12.68 14.24 -3.96
N TYR A 54 -11.47 14.12 -3.42
CA TYR A 54 -10.28 14.83 -3.92
C TYR A 54 -9.52 14.01 -4.96
N PHE A 55 -9.32 12.70 -4.71
CA PHE A 55 -8.55 11.84 -5.60
C PHE A 55 -8.88 10.35 -5.42
N SER A 56 -8.63 9.59 -6.46
CA SER A 56 -8.73 8.13 -6.45
C SER A 56 -7.37 7.46 -6.28
N ARG A 57 -7.37 6.15 -6.03
CA ARG A 57 -6.15 5.33 -6.09
C ARG A 57 -5.40 5.51 -7.42
N LYS A 58 -6.13 5.55 -8.54
CA LYS A 58 -5.55 5.68 -9.87
C LYS A 58 -4.81 7.00 -10.04
N ASP A 59 -5.35 8.09 -9.52
CA ASP A 59 -4.72 9.42 -9.62
C ASP A 59 -3.39 9.46 -8.86
N LEU A 60 -3.38 8.96 -7.63
CA LEU A 60 -2.14 8.85 -6.84
C LEU A 60 -1.13 7.90 -7.52
N GLN A 61 -1.57 6.77 -8.03
CA GLN A 61 -0.71 5.81 -8.71
C GLN A 61 -0.05 6.43 -9.95
N ILE A 62 -0.82 7.06 -10.82
CA ILE A 62 -0.30 7.74 -12.03
C ILE A 62 0.70 8.83 -11.62
N TYR A 63 0.39 9.60 -10.58
CA TYR A 63 1.28 10.67 -10.13
C TYR A 63 2.61 10.11 -9.60
N LEU A 64 2.60 9.04 -8.82
CA LEU A 64 3.79 8.38 -8.32
C LEU A 64 4.64 7.79 -9.44
N GLU A 65 4.01 7.04 -10.37
CA GLU A 65 4.70 6.45 -11.52
C GLU A 65 5.37 7.52 -12.43
N LYS A 66 4.68 8.65 -12.68
CA LYS A 66 5.26 9.81 -13.41
C LYS A 66 6.46 10.43 -12.69
N ASN A 67 6.58 10.22 -11.39
CA ASN A 67 7.73 10.66 -10.60
C ASN A 67 8.71 9.53 -10.28
N ASN A 68 8.77 8.48 -11.12
CA ASN A 68 9.67 7.34 -11.00
C ASN A 68 9.54 6.57 -9.67
N ILE A 69 8.36 6.57 -9.06
CA ILE A 69 8.04 5.79 -7.86
C ILE A 69 7.14 4.65 -8.29
N GLN A 70 7.70 3.45 -8.36
CA GLN A 70 6.96 2.25 -8.74
C GLN A 70 5.91 1.91 -7.68
N THR A 71 4.70 1.61 -8.14
CA THR A 71 3.60 1.11 -7.31
C THR A 71 3.12 -0.27 -7.77
N ARG A 72 2.41 -0.97 -6.92
CA ARG A 72 1.77 -2.24 -7.25
C ARG A 72 0.37 -2.29 -6.62
N PRO A 73 -0.60 -2.99 -7.24
CA PRO A 73 -1.84 -3.31 -6.55
C PRO A 73 -1.57 -4.23 -5.37
N ILE A 74 -2.47 -4.28 -4.40
CA ILE A 74 -2.37 -5.23 -3.28
C ILE A 74 -2.78 -6.61 -3.79
N PHE A 75 -1.79 -7.38 -4.25
CA PHE A 75 -1.95 -8.71 -4.82
C PHE A 75 -3.10 -8.77 -5.84
N SER A 76 -3.92 -9.83 -5.76
CA SER A 76 -5.09 -10.02 -6.62
C SER A 76 -6.34 -9.27 -6.14
N GLY A 77 -6.29 -8.60 -4.99
CA GLY A 77 -7.48 -7.99 -4.39
C GLY A 77 -8.53 -9.05 -4.04
N ASN A 78 -9.76 -8.90 -4.56
CA ASN A 78 -10.80 -9.91 -4.40
C ASN A 78 -10.73 -10.94 -5.54
N ILE A 79 -10.24 -12.13 -5.25
CA ILE A 79 -10.08 -13.21 -6.23
C ILE A 79 -11.40 -13.59 -6.92
N LEU A 80 -12.54 -13.44 -6.24
CA LEU A 80 -13.85 -13.74 -6.80
C LEU A 80 -14.27 -12.77 -7.92
N ARG A 81 -13.57 -11.65 -8.08
CA ARG A 81 -13.80 -10.71 -9.18
C ARG A 81 -12.99 -11.04 -10.43
N HIS A 82 -12.08 -12.01 -10.34
CA HIS A 82 -11.27 -12.41 -11.49
C HIS A 82 -12.05 -13.41 -12.37
N PRO A 83 -12.08 -13.22 -13.70
CA PRO A 83 -12.85 -14.06 -14.63
C PRO A 83 -12.54 -15.56 -14.51
N ALA A 84 -11.28 -15.92 -14.24
CA ALA A 84 -10.87 -17.31 -14.09
C ALA A 84 -11.58 -18.05 -12.94
N PHE A 85 -12.11 -17.32 -11.94
CA PHE A 85 -12.74 -17.89 -10.76
C PHE A 85 -14.28 -17.78 -10.76
N ASN A 86 -14.88 -17.23 -11.84
CA ASN A 86 -16.33 -17.06 -11.94
C ASN A 86 -17.12 -18.37 -11.73
N LYS A 87 -16.56 -19.51 -12.16
CA LYS A 87 -17.19 -20.84 -11.99
C LYS A 87 -17.14 -21.34 -10.54
N LEU A 88 -16.26 -20.80 -9.70
CA LEU A 88 -16.13 -21.19 -8.29
C LEU A 88 -17.04 -20.36 -7.36
N ILE A 89 -17.77 -19.39 -7.90
CA ILE A 89 -18.65 -18.55 -7.11
C ILE A 89 -19.93 -19.33 -6.82
N THR A 90 -20.05 -19.79 -5.58
CA THR A 90 -21.29 -20.40 -5.06
C THR A 90 -22.34 -19.32 -4.76
N SER A 91 -23.61 -19.72 -4.65
CA SER A 91 -24.71 -18.83 -4.26
C SER A 91 -24.43 -18.09 -2.95
N ARG A 92 -23.78 -18.75 -2.00
CA ARG A 92 -23.39 -18.21 -0.69
C ARG A 92 -22.37 -17.08 -0.83
N ASN A 93 -21.39 -17.23 -1.72
CA ASN A 93 -20.35 -16.23 -1.97
C ASN A 93 -20.90 -15.03 -2.77
N LYS A 94 -21.93 -15.24 -3.60
CA LYS A 94 -22.60 -14.15 -4.33
C LYS A 94 -23.40 -13.23 -3.40
N LEU A 95 -24.11 -13.81 -2.42
CA LEU A 95 -25.00 -13.07 -1.54
C LEU A 95 -24.27 -12.19 -0.54
N ASN A 96 -23.18 -12.68 0.05
CA ASN A 96 -22.50 -11.99 1.14
C ASN A 96 -21.25 -11.25 0.71
N GLY A 97 -20.72 -11.44 -0.51
CA GLY A 97 -19.51 -10.79 -1.03
C GLY A 97 -18.37 -10.69 -0.01
N PHE A 98 -17.28 -10.14 -0.44
CA PHE A 98 -16.16 -9.81 0.47
C PHE A 98 -15.88 -8.30 0.36
N PRO A 99 -16.71 -7.44 0.99
CA PRO A 99 -16.66 -5.99 0.80
C PRO A 99 -15.30 -5.38 1.17
N ASN A 100 -14.64 -5.91 2.19
CA ASN A 100 -13.29 -5.46 2.55
C ASN A 100 -12.27 -5.81 1.47
N SER A 101 -12.38 -6.98 0.83
CA SER A 101 -11.49 -7.37 -0.28
C SER A 101 -11.76 -6.51 -1.52
N ASP A 102 -13.01 -6.20 -1.80
CA ASP A 102 -13.40 -5.27 -2.88
C ASP A 102 -12.86 -3.87 -2.61
N TYR A 103 -12.98 -3.40 -1.37
CA TYR A 103 -12.47 -2.10 -0.96
C TYR A 103 -10.95 -2.01 -1.11
N ILE A 104 -10.22 -3.04 -0.67
CA ILE A 104 -8.76 -3.12 -0.84
C ILE A 104 -8.39 -3.18 -2.33
N MET A 105 -9.12 -3.96 -3.13
CA MET A 105 -8.89 -4.07 -4.57
C MET A 105 -9.08 -2.72 -5.28
N LYS A 106 -10.09 -1.96 -4.90
CA LYS A 106 -10.40 -0.64 -5.46
C LYS A 106 -9.39 0.42 -5.03
N ASN A 107 -9.02 0.45 -3.73
CA ASN A 107 -8.39 1.59 -3.09
C ASN A 107 -6.95 1.33 -2.62
N GLY A 108 -6.46 0.10 -2.71
CA GLY A 108 -5.17 -0.29 -2.15
C GLY A 108 -4.02 -0.26 -3.13
N ILE A 109 -2.84 0.23 -2.71
CA ILE A 109 -1.57 0.14 -3.43
C ILE A 109 -0.44 -0.26 -2.49
N LEU A 110 0.61 -0.83 -3.07
CA LEU A 110 1.88 -1.10 -2.43
C LEU A 110 2.93 -0.12 -2.92
N ILE A 111 3.73 0.41 -1.99
CA ILE A 111 4.94 1.17 -2.28
C ILE A 111 6.16 0.46 -1.71
N GLY A 112 7.33 0.77 -2.28
CA GLY A 112 8.58 0.11 -1.89
C GLY A 112 9.02 0.44 -0.47
N CYS A 113 9.45 -0.59 0.29
CA CYS A 113 10.17 -0.42 1.56
C CYS A 113 11.39 -1.34 1.66
N HIS A 114 11.83 -1.91 0.52
CA HIS A 114 12.91 -2.91 0.46
C HIS A 114 14.29 -2.32 0.82
N GLN A 115 15.23 -3.21 1.08
CA GLN A 115 16.59 -2.85 1.54
C GLN A 115 17.45 -2.08 0.55
N GLY A 116 17.07 -2.05 -0.73
CA GLY A 116 17.75 -1.25 -1.76
C GLY A 116 17.37 0.24 -1.73
N LEU A 117 16.34 0.61 -0.97
CA LEU A 117 15.95 2.01 -0.82
C LEU A 117 16.75 2.67 0.30
N SER A 118 17.51 3.71 -0.05
CA SER A 118 18.22 4.55 0.89
C SER A 118 17.27 5.49 1.64
N VAL A 119 17.74 6.12 2.70
CA VAL A 119 17.00 7.16 3.42
C VAL A 119 16.61 8.32 2.48
N LYS A 120 17.47 8.67 1.51
CA LYS A 120 17.17 9.70 0.49
C LYS A 120 16.01 9.27 -0.40
N ASN A 121 15.96 7.99 -0.83
CA ASN A 121 14.86 7.47 -1.63
C ASN A 121 13.53 7.49 -0.85
N ILE A 122 13.54 7.07 0.41
CA ILE A 122 12.34 7.10 1.27
C ILE A 122 11.86 8.55 1.45
N LYS A 123 12.77 9.49 1.70
CA LYS A 123 12.43 10.91 1.80
C LYS A 123 11.83 11.42 0.48
N TYR A 124 12.42 11.08 -0.66
CA TYR A 124 11.91 11.45 -1.98
C TYR A 124 10.46 10.97 -2.18
N ILE A 125 10.16 9.72 -1.84
CA ILE A 125 8.81 9.18 -1.90
C ILE A 125 7.85 10.05 -1.06
N HIS A 126 8.24 10.38 0.17
CA HIS A 126 7.42 11.21 1.05
C HIS A 126 7.21 12.62 0.50
N ASP A 127 8.26 13.24 -0.04
CA ASP A 127 8.19 14.59 -0.61
C ASP A 127 7.26 14.63 -1.84
N ILE A 128 7.28 13.61 -2.69
CA ILE A 128 6.39 13.50 -3.84
C ILE A 128 4.93 13.30 -3.40
N ILE A 129 4.68 12.42 -2.42
CA ILE A 129 3.32 12.22 -1.88
C ILE A 129 2.82 13.51 -1.21
N TYR A 130 3.68 14.20 -0.47
CA TYR A 130 3.33 15.50 0.13
C TYR A 130 2.94 16.54 -0.92
N LYS A 131 3.73 16.66 -2.00
CA LYS A 131 3.41 17.54 -3.12
C LYS A 131 2.08 17.20 -3.80
N PHE A 132 1.76 15.90 -3.89
CA PHE A 132 0.46 15.46 -4.41
C PHE A 132 -0.68 15.94 -3.51
N ILE A 133 -0.58 15.71 -2.21
CA ILE A 133 -1.61 16.11 -1.24
C ILE A 133 -1.79 17.63 -1.25
N LYS A 134 -0.71 18.40 -1.28
CA LYS A 134 -0.74 19.87 -1.30
C LYS A 134 -1.39 20.48 -2.55
N LYS A 135 -1.54 19.72 -3.62
CA LYS A 135 -2.27 20.18 -4.83
C LYS A 135 -3.78 19.98 -4.72
N LEU A 136 -4.23 19.32 -3.66
CA LEU A 136 -5.66 19.06 -3.41
C LEU A 136 -6.29 20.18 -2.56
N ASP A 137 -5.45 20.96 -1.87
CA ASP A 137 -5.82 22.18 -1.15
C ASP A 137 -5.98 23.35 -2.14
#